data_58068212c6f6b49b7c918220e324a259
#
_entry.id   58068212c6f6b49b7c918220e324a259
#
_cell.length_a   1.000
_cell.length_b   1.000
_cell.length_c   1.000
_cell.angle_alpha   90.00
_cell.angle_beta   90.00
_cell.angle_gamma   90.00
#
_symmetry.space_group_name_H-M   'P 1'
#
loop_
_entity.id
_entity.type
_entity.pdbx_description
1 polymer ?
#
loop_
_entity_poly.entity_id
_entity_poly.type
_entity_poly.pdbx_seq_one_letter_code
_entity_poly.pdbx_strand_id
1 'polypeptide(L)'
;MKTKIFCDSADYETIRLFNNKSIVDGFTTNPSLMRASGAKNYKEYSLKILKICKKKPISFEVFADNEKEILKQAYQINSWAKNVYVKIPVVNSKGHFLGRVIKELSNKGIKLNITAVYSFEQVKKIFNCLDKKTKSIISIFAGRMADRGKDPLPIFERSISKVNKYKNIEILWASTREAYNFIQAKQLNCNIVTMPPKIINQIIFFGKSSNQLTLETVKGFLRDSKKSKFKI
;
A
#
# COMPACT_ATOMS: atom_id res chain seq x y z
N MET A 1 -11.58 -1.98 -15.11
CA MET A 1 -11.50 -2.64 -13.77
C MET A 1 -11.54 -1.54 -12.71
N LYS A 2 -12.21 -1.75 -11.56
CA LYS A 2 -12.23 -0.74 -10.48
C LYS A 2 -10.90 -0.79 -9.73
N THR A 3 -10.19 0.34 -9.62
CA THR A 3 -9.01 0.45 -8.75
C THR A 3 -9.43 0.34 -7.29
N LYS A 4 -8.87 -0.62 -6.56
CA LYS A 4 -9.13 -0.84 -5.14
C LYS A 4 -8.37 0.17 -4.30
N ILE A 5 -8.96 0.61 -3.20
CA ILE A 5 -8.31 1.48 -2.20
C ILE A 5 -7.94 0.67 -0.99
N PHE A 6 -6.65 0.63 -0.67
CA PHE A 6 -6.15 0.10 0.60
C PHE A 6 -5.80 1.27 1.53
N CYS A 7 -6.08 1.10 2.80
CA CYS A 7 -5.68 2.06 3.83
C CYS A 7 -4.29 1.69 4.38
N ASP A 8 -3.35 2.62 4.26
CA ASP A 8 -1.98 2.45 4.78
C ASP A 8 -1.93 2.95 6.22
N SER A 9 -2.14 2.04 7.15
CA SER A 9 -2.16 2.33 8.59
C SER A 9 -1.97 1.05 9.41
N ALA A 10 -1.32 1.19 10.56
CA ALA A 10 -1.28 0.16 11.60
C ALA A 10 -2.00 0.60 12.89
N ASP A 11 -2.53 1.81 12.94
CA ASP A 11 -3.28 2.29 14.10
C ASP A 11 -4.60 1.54 14.26
N TYR A 12 -4.82 0.98 15.44
CA TYR A 12 -5.96 0.11 15.74
C TYR A 12 -7.31 0.79 15.51
N GLU A 13 -7.48 2.02 16.02
CA GLU A 13 -8.74 2.75 15.90
C GLU A 13 -8.99 3.18 14.45
N THR A 14 -7.95 3.60 13.75
CA THR A 14 -8.01 3.88 12.32
C THR A 14 -8.46 2.65 11.52
N ILE A 15 -7.83 1.50 11.77
CA ILE A 15 -8.21 0.26 11.06
C ILE A 15 -9.66 -0.11 11.39
N ARG A 16 -10.09 -0.01 12.65
CA ARG A 16 -11.47 -0.26 13.08
C ARG A 16 -12.46 0.63 12.32
N LEU A 17 -12.17 1.93 12.25
CA LEU A 17 -13.01 2.91 11.56
C LEU A 17 -13.09 2.64 10.05
N PHE A 18 -11.93 2.46 9.40
CA PHE A 18 -11.85 2.30 7.94
C PHE A 18 -12.26 0.89 7.47
N ASN A 19 -12.22 -0.12 8.35
CA ASN A 19 -12.72 -1.45 8.02
C ASN A 19 -14.22 -1.46 7.73
N ASN A 20 -14.98 -0.55 8.33
CA ASN A 20 -16.42 -0.39 8.11
C ASN A 20 -16.76 0.52 6.92
N LYS A 21 -15.78 1.22 6.32
CA LYS A 21 -16.03 2.06 5.15
C LYS A 21 -16.00 1.21 3.86
N SER A 22 -17.05 1.32 3.04
CA SER A 22 -17.18 0.60 1.76
C SER A 22 -16.14 1.04 0.72
N ILE A 23 -15.60 2.26 0.83
CA ILE A 23 -14.56 2.77 -0.05
C ILE A 23 -13.20 2.07 0.15
N VAL A 24 -12.96 1.43 1.30
CA VAL A 24 -11.70 0.75 1.61
C VAL A 24 -11.85 -0.74 1.34
N ASP A 25 -11.00 -1.27 0.48
CA ASP A 25 -11.00 -2.66 0.05
C ASP A 25 -9.98 -3.54 0.80
N GLY A 26 -9.00 -2.92 1.50
CA GLY A 26 -7.94 -3.65 2.22
C GLY A 26 -7.03 -2.71 3.02
N PHE A 27 -5.95 -3.29 3.57
CA PHE A 27 -4.99 -2.56 4.40
C PHE A 27 -3.55 -2.94 4.06
N THR A 28 -2.65 -1.96 4.17
CA THR A 28 -1.22 -2.20 4.20
C THR A 28 -0.64 -1.69 5.51
N THR A 29 0.30 -2.45 6.06
CA THR A 29 1.10 -2.04 7.21
C THR A 29 2.58 -2.11 6.87
N ASN A 30 3.41 -1.62 7.77
CA ASN A 30 4.86 -1.80 7.74
C ASN A 30 5.43 -1.62 9.15
N PRO A 31 6.68 -2.02 9.41
CA PRO A 31 7.28 -1.92 10.74
C PRO A 31 7.28 -0.49 11.32
N SER A 32 7.47 0.52 10.48
CA SER A 32 7.46 1.94 10.92
C SER A 32 6.08 2.38 11.39
N LEU A 33 5.02 2.03 10.66
CA LEU A 33 3.64 2.30 11.06
C LEU A 33 3.28 1.54 12.34
N MET A 34 3.70 0.27 12.46
CA MET A 34 3.48 -0.53 13.67
C MET A 34 4.12 0.12 14.89
N ARG A 35 5.39 0.55 14.76
CA ARG A 35 6.09 1.27 15.82
C ARG A 35 5.40 2.58 16.17
N ALA A 36 5.03 3.39 15.20
CA ALA A 36 4.34 4.67 15.41
C ALA A 36 2.97 4.50 16.09
N SER A 37 2.31 3.35 15.89
CA SER A 37 1.04 2.98 16.54
C SER A 37 1.22 2.36 17.92
N GLY A 38 2.44 2.35 18.49
CA GLY A 38 2.72 1.88 19.84
C GLY A 38 2.84 0.35 19.99
N ALA A 39 3.06 -0.38 18.89
CA ALA A 39 3.25 -1.83 18.95
C ALA A 39 4.56 -2.16 19.69
N LYS A 40 4.46 -2.75 20.89
CA LYS A 40 5.61 -3.26 21.66
C LYS A 40 5.98 -4.69 21.23
N ASN A 41 4.99 -5.51 20.89
CA ASN A 41 5.14 -6.86 20.36
C ASN A 41 4.43 -6.94 19.02
N TYR A 42 5.19 -7.20 17.95
CA TYR A 42 4.69 -7.20 16.58
C TYR A 42 3.58 -8.23 16.34
N LYS A 43 3.77 -9.47 16.84
CA LYS A 43 2.80 -10.56 16.70
C LYS A 43 1.51 -10.26 17.45
N GLU A 44 1.60 -9.91 18.73
CA GLU A 44 0.42 -9.63 19.55
C GLU A 44 -0.39 -8.47 19.00
N TYR A 45 0.29 -7.40 18.57
CA TYR A 45 -0.36 -6.24 17.97
C TYR A 45 -1.02 -6.58 16.65
N SER A 46 -0.37 -7.37 15.79
CA SER A 46 -0.95 -7.84 14.53
C SER A 46 -2.19 -8.71 14.76
N LEU A 47 -2.14 -9.62 15.73
CA LEU A 47 -3.29 -10.45 16.11
C LEU A 47 -4.45 -9.61 16.66
N LYS A 48 -4.15 -8.55 17.44
CA LYS A 48 -5.17 -7.58 17.89
C LYS A 48 -5.87 -6.91 16.70
N ILE A 49 -5.12 -6.46 15.69
CA ILE A 49 -5.68 -5.90 14.45
C ILE A 49 -6.53 -6.93 13.71
N LEU A 50 -6.08 -8.17 13.60
CA LEU A 50 -6.80 -9.23 12.89
C LEU A 50 -8.14 -9.59 13.53
N LYS A 51 -8.34 -9.36 14.82
CA LYS A 51 -9.65 -9.54 15.49
C LYS A 51 -10.73 -8.63 14.90
N ILE A 52 -10.35 -7.44 14.44
CA ILE A 52 -11.29 -6.47 13.82
C ILE A 52 -11.27 -6.54 12.29
N CYS A 53 -10.15 -6.86 11.66
CA CYS A 53 -10.00 -6.96 10.21
C CYS A 53 -10.05 -8.43 9.74
N LYS A 54 -11.25 -9.05 9.78
CA LYS A 54 -11.41 -10.49 9.50
C LYS A 54 -11.56 -10.83 8.01
N LYS A 55 -12.11 -9.91 7.20
CA LYS A 55 -12.50 -10.18 5.80
C LYS A 55 -11.61 -9.48 4.78
N LYS A 56 -11.28 -8.20 5.00
CA LYS A 56 -10.48 -7.41 4.06
C LYS A 56 -9.03 -7.87 4.09
N PRO A 57 -8.35 -7.96 2.92
CA PRO A 57 -6.94 -8.29 2.86
C PRO A 57 -6.11 -7.29 3.66
N ILE A 58 -5.12 -7.78 4.37
CA ILE A 58 -4.16 -6.96 5.13
C ILE A 58 -2.75 -7.51 4.96
N SER A 59 -1.78 -6.63 4.77
CA SER A 59 -0.37 -7.00 4.60
C SER A 59 0.42 -6.73 5.86
N PHE A 60 1.15 -7.74 6.37
CA PHE A 60 2.14 -7.63 7.44
C PHE A 60 3.53 -7.96 6.90
N GLU A 61 4.53 -7.15 7.26
CA GLU A 61 5.87 -7.21 6.68
C GLU A 61 6.82 -8.02 7.55
N VAL A 62 7.63 -8.87 6.91
CA VAL A 62 8.81 -9.48 7.53
C VAL A 62 9.86 -8.40 7.79
N PHE A 63 10.68 -8.58 8.82
CA PHE A 63 11.75 -7.64 9.17
C PHE A 63 13.12 -8.32 9.36
N ALA A 64 13.22 -9.63 9.10
CA ALA A 64 14.48 -10.32 8.98
C ALA A 64 15.22 -9.95 7.69
N ASP A 65 16.54 -10.14 7.66
CA ASP A 65 17.40 -9.72 6.56
C ASP A 65 18.08 -10.90 5.82
N ASN A 66 18.07 -12.10 6.37
CA ASN A 66 18.56 -13.30 5.70
C ASN A 66 17.41 -14.23 5.29
N GLU A 67 17.60 -14.97 4.21
CA GLU A 67 16.55 -15.80 3.59
C GLU A 67 15.90 -16.79 4.58
N LYS A 68 16.70 -17.46 5.41
CA LYS A 68 16.21 -18.47 6.38
C LYS A 68 15.23 -17.87 7.40
N GLU A 69 15.62 -16.75 8.00
CA GLU A 69 14.75 -16.06 8.97
C GLU A 69 13.56 -15.37 8.30
N ILE A 70 13.72 -14.85 7.07
CA ILE A 70 12.61 -14.31 6.28
C ILE A 70 11.56 -15.41 6.03
N LEU A 71 11.96 -16.60 5.61
CA LEU A 71 11.05 -17.74 5.41
C LEU A 71 10.33 -18.10 6.71
N LYS A 72 11.06 -18.21 7.82
CA LYS A 72 10.49 -18.51 9.15
C LYS A 72 9.43 -17.46 9.54
N GLN A 73 9.75 -16.17 9.42
CA GLN A 73 8.81 -15.10 9.71
C GLN A 73 7.62 -15.13 8.74
N ALA A 74 7.84 -15.39 7.46
CA ALA A 74 6.78 -15.46 6.45
C ALA A 74 5.77 -16.57 6.74
N TYR A 75 6.22 -17.77 7.10
CA TYR A 75 5.34 -18.86 7.52
C TYR A 75 4.55 -18.51 8.76
N GLN A 76 5.20 -17.89 9.75
CA GLN A 76 4.54 -17.45 10.98
C GLN A 76 3.48 -16.39 10.69
N ILE A 77 3.78 -15.37 9.90
CA ILE A 77 2.82 -14.31 9.53
C ILE A 77 1.64 -14.91 8.74
N ASN A 78 1.91 -15.80 7.79
CA ASN A 78 0.87 -16.46 7.01
C ASN A 78 -0.11 -17.27 7.89
N SER A 79 0.37 -17.85 8.98
CA SER A 79 -0.47 -18.67 9.89
C SER A 79 -1.45 -17.84 10.73
N TRP A 80 -1.33 -16.50 10.78
CA TRP A 80 -2.16 -15.69 11.67
C TRP A 80 -3.61 -15.58 11.24
N ALA A 81 -3.88 -15.48 9.94
CA ALA A 81 -5.25 -15.46 9.40
C ALA A 81 -5.31 -15.67 7.87
N LYS A 82 -6.46 -16.14 7.39
CA LYS A 82 -6.69 -16.40 5.94
C LYS A 82 -6.63 -15.16 5.06
N ASN A 83 -6.84 -13.96 5.56
CA ASN A 83 -6.83 -12.71 4.81
C ASN A 83 -5.48 -11.98 4.82
N VAL A 84 -4.45 -12.58 5.41
CA VAL A 84 -3.10 -12.02 5.46
C VAL A 84 -2.38 -12.18 4.13
N TYR A 85 -1.68 -11.14 3.72
CA TYR A 85 -0.63 -11.13 2.71
C TYR A 85 0.71 -10.92 3.41
N VAL A 86 1.65 -11.82 3.21
CA VAL A 86 3.01 -11.68 3.73
C VAL A 86 3.75 -10.66 2.90
N LYS A 87 4.15 -9.55 3.51
CA LYS A 87 4.87 -8.48 2.82
C LYS A 87 6.37 -8.70 2.93
N ILE A 88 7.05 -8.67 1.78
CA ILE A 88 8.48 -8.99 1.64
C ILE A 88 9.14 -7.95 0.76
N PRO A 89 10.26 -7.33 1.17
CA PRO A 89 11.01 -6.43 0.31
C PRO A 89 11.60 -7.19 -0.90
N VAL A 90 11.76 -6.50 -2.03
CA VAL A 90 12.31 -7.11 -3.27
C VAL A 90 13.77 -7.53 -3.11
N VAL A 91 14.51 -6.86 -2.25
CA VAL A 91 15.91 -7.14 -1.89
C VAL A 91 16.09 -7.09 -0.38
N ASN A 92 17.14 -7.72 0.15
CA ASN A 92 17.56 -7.52 1.54
C ASN A 92 18.39 -6.22 1.70
N SER A 93 18.85 -5.90 2.92
CA SER A 93 19.61 -4.68 3.21
C SER A 93 20.95 -4.60 2.45
N LYS A 94 21.48 -5.73 1.97
CA LYS A 94 22.71 -5.82 1.16
C LYS A 94 22.43 -5.72 -0.35
N GLY A 95 21.18 -5.50 -0.78
CA GLY A 95 20.79 -5.42 -2.17
C GLY A 95 20.61 -6.77 -2.87
N HIS A 96 20.68 -7.89 -2.17
CA HIS A 96 20.48 -9.21 -2.77
C HIS A 96 19.00 -9.46 -3.04
N PHE A 97 18.68 -9.83 -4.28
CA PHE A 97 17.32 -10.13 -4.72
C PHE A 97 16.77 -11.37 -4.02
N LEU A 98 15.60 -11.25 -3.39
CA LEU A 98 14.95 -12.33 -2.62
C LEU A 98 14.12 -13.29 -3.49
N GLY A 99 14.54 -13.54 -4.72
CA GLY A 99 13.80 -14.34 -5.70
C GLY A 99 13.55 -15.78 -5.25
N ARG A 100 14.50 -16.43 -4.56
CA ARG A 100 14.33 -17.80 -4.02
C ARG A 100 13.22 -17.85 -2.98
N VAL A 101 13.21 -16.90 -2.04
CA VAL A 101 12.20 -16.77 -1.00
C VAL A 101 10.82 -16.53 -1.63
N ILE A 102 10.71 -15.59 -2.57
CA ILE A 102 9.48 -15.27 -3.28
C ILE A 102 8.94 -16.51 -3.99
N LYS A 103 9.78 -17.22 -4.73
CA LYS A 103 9.42 -18.43 -5.48
C LYS A 103 8.93 -19.54 -4.55
N GLU A 104 9.66 -19.81 -3.46
CA GLU A 104 9.30 -20.84 -2.50
C GLU A 104 7.94 -20.59 -1.87
N LEU A 105 7.74 -19.37 -1.32
CA LEU A 105 6.48 -19.01 -0.64
C LEU A 105 5.29 -18.99 -1.60
N SER A 106 5.50 -18.44 -2.81
CA SER A 106 4.47 -18.39 -3.84
C SER A 106 4.03 -19.79 -4.29
N ASN A 107 4.99 -20.71 -4.53
CA ASN A 107 4.70 -22.10 -4.91
C ASN A 107 3.96 -22.88 -3.80
N LYS A 108 4.10 -22.47 -2.53
CA LYS A 108 3.33 -23.02 -1.41
C LYS A 108 1.96 -22.35 -1.21
N GLY A 109 1.52 -21.53 -2.14
CA GLY A 109 0.20 -20.87 -2.09
C GLY A 109 0.10 -19.73 -1.08
N ILE A 110 1.23 -19.25 -0.54
CA ILE A 110 1.25 -18.12 0.41
C ILE A 110 1.04 -16.83 -0.34
N LYS A 111 0.03 -16.06 0.06
CA LYS A 111 -0.28 -14.75 -0.52
C LYS A 111 0.80 -13.74 -0.18
N LEU A 112 1.38 -13.12 -1.20
CA LEU A 112 2.52 -12.23 -1.06
C LEU A 112 2.19 -10.78 -1.43
N ASN A 113 2.87 -9.84 -0.78
CA ASN A 113 2.95 -8.44 -1.18
C ASN A 113 4.43 -8.06 -1.28
N ILE A 114 4.98 -8.09 -2.51
CA ILE A 114 6.38 -7.77 -2.74
C ILE A 114 6.54 -6.27 -2.79
N THR A 115 7.34 -5.72 -1.86
CA THR A 115 7.42 -4.28 -1.59
C THR A 115 8.78 -3.67 -1.93
N ALA A 116 8.88 -2.34 -1.80
CA ALA A 116 10.07 -1.55 -2.12
C ALA A 116 10.53 -1.70 -3.59
N VAL A 117 9.56 -1.76 -4.52
CA VAL A 117 9.83 -1.88 -5.95
C VAL A 117 9.91 -0.48 -6.57
N TYR A 118 10.96 -0.24 -7.39
CA TYR A 118 11.25 1.04 -8.02
C TYR A 118 11.57 0.95 -9.52
N SER A 119 11.60 -0.25 -10.11
CA SER A 119 11.89 -0.41 -11.53
C SER A 119 11.10 -1.52 -12.18
N PHE A 120 10.88 -1.40 -13.49
CA PHE A 120 10.24 -2.46 -14.27
C PHE A 120 11.08 -3.75 -14.32
N GLU A 121 12.40 -3.63 -14.26
CA GLU A 121 13.30 -4.80 -14.19
C GLU A 121 13.06 -5.61 -12.89
N GLN A 122 12.85 -4.92 -11.76
CA GLN A 122 12.47 -5.59 -10.52
C GLN A 122 11.12 -6.27 -10.67
N VAL A 123 10.13 -5.61 -11.29
CA VAL A 123 8.81 -6.22 -11.55
C VAL A 123 8.94 -7.49 -12.40
N LYS A 124 9.75 -7.48 -13.47
CA LYS A 124 10.01 -8.66 -14.31
C LYS A 124 10.62 -9.81 -13.50
N LYS A 125 11.65 -9.52 -12.70
CA LYS A 125 12.32 -10.54 -11.85
C LYS A 125 11.31 -11.15 -10.86
N ILE A 126 10.51 -10.32 -10.16
CA ILE A 126 9.47 -10.78 -9.24
C ILE A 126 8.46 -11.64 -9.97
N PHE A 127 7.92 -11.15 -11.09
CA PHE A 127 6.91 -11.86 -11.88
C PHE A 127 7.37 -13.26 -12.29
N ASN A 128 8.64 -13.44 -12.66
CA ASN A 128 9.21 -14.72 -13.04
C ASN A 128 9.33 -15.71 -11.85
N CYS A 129 9.38 -15.19 -10.63
CA CYS A 129 9.42 -16.01 -9.40
C CYS A 129 8.03 -16.41 -8.88
N LEU A 130 6.97 -15.67 -9.29
CA LEU A 130 5.60 -15.92 -8.78
C LEU A 130 4.93 -17.12 -9.46
N ASP A 131 4.29 -17.97 -8.68
CA ASP A 131 3.25 -18.88 -9.18
C ASP A 131 2.01 -18.05 -9.57
N LYS A 132 1.54 -18.24 -10.81
CA LYS A 132 0.42 -17.47 -11.38
C LYS A 132 -0.94 -17.87 -10.81
N LYS A 133 -1.01 -18.98 -10.06
CA LYS A 133 -2.22 -19.44 -9.35
C LYS A 133 -2.33 -18.83 -7.94
N THR A 134 -1.21 -18.37 -7.38
CA THR A 134 -1.16 -17.79 -6.03
C THR A 134 -1.37 -16.28 -6.07
N LYS A 135 -2.27 -15.76 -5.22
CA LYS A 135 -2.55 -14.32 -5.13
C LYS A 135 -1.30 -13.56 -4.67
N SER A 136 -0.87 -12.58 -5.45
CA SER A 136 0.32 -11.79 -5.19
C SER A 136 0.12 -10.34 -5.58
N ILE A 137 0.70 -9.45 -4.80
CA ILE A 137 0.72 -7.99 -5.02
C ILE A 137 2.17 -7.57 -5.25
N ILE A 138 2.41 -6.71 -6.23
CA ILE A 138 3.69 -6.04 -6.46
C ILE A 138 3.50 -4.57 -6.16
N SER A 139 4.13 -4.08 -5.08
CA SER A 139 3.98 -2.71 -4.58
C SER A 139 5.09 -1.80 -5.08
N ILE A 140 4.75 -0.92 -6.04
CA ILE A 140 5.66 0.06 -6.65
C ILE A 140 5.56 1.38 -5.88
N PHE A 141 6.70 1.93 -5.46
CA PHE A 141 6.79 3.10 -4.57
C PHE A 141 6.80 4.41 -5.35
N ALA A 142 5.67 4.77 -5.96
CA ALA A 142 5.51 5.96 -6.80
C ALA A 142 5.91 7.27 -6.10
N GLY A 143 5.39 7.53 -4.90
CA GLY A 143 5.64 8.78 -4.23
C GLY A 143 7.11 9.00 -3.86
N ARG A 144 7.83 7.95 -3.43
CA ARG A 144 9.27 8.07 -3.19
C ARG A 144 10.08 8.32 -4.47
N MET A 145 9.59 7.85 -5.63
CA MET A 145 10.17 8.20 -6.93
C MET A 145 9.94 9.67 -7.25
N ALA A 146 8.69 10.13 -7.09
CA ALA A 146 8.32 11.52 -7.31
C ALA A 146 9.09 12.48 -6.38
N ASP A 147 9.30 12.14 -5.11
CA ASP A 147 10.14 12.89 -4.16
C ASP A 147 11.60 13.07 -4.65
N ARG A 148 12.04 12.27 -5.62
CA ARG A 148 13.37 12.30 -6.24
C ARG A 148 13.35 12.79 -7.70
N GLY A 149 12.25 13.43 -8.12
CA GLY A 149 12.09 13.96 -9.46
C GLY A 149 11.96 12.90 -10.56
N LYS A 150 11.56 11.66 -10.21
CA LYS A 150 11.37 10.58 -11.18
C LYS A 150 9.90 10.35 -11.43
N ASP A 151 9.50 10.38 -12.72
CA ASP A 151 8.14 10.03 -13.11
C ASP A 151 7.89 8.53 -12.92
N PRO A 152 6.91 8.12 -12.09
CA PRO A 152 6.57 6.72 -11.89
C PRO A 152 5.67 6.13 -12.98
N LEU A 153 4.98 6.95 -13.78
CA LEU A 153 3.93 6.49 -14.71
C LEU A 153 4.41 5.43 -15.71
N PRO A 154 5.57 5.58 -16.38
CA PRO A 154 6.05 4.58 -17.35
C PRO A 154 6.30 3.20 -16.73
N ILE A 155 6.69 3.15 -15.45
CA ILE A 155 6.90 1.87 -14.75
C ILE A 155 5.55 1.20 -14.49
N PHE A 156 4.52 1.97 -14.11
CA PHE A 156 3.18 1.44 -13.89
C PHE A 156 2.57 0.91 -15.18
N GLU A 157 2.62 1.67 -16.27
CA GLU A 157 2.08 1.26 -17.57
C GLU A 157 2.64 -0.10 -18.02
N ARG A 158 3.96 -0.22 -18.01
CA ARG A 158 4.66 -1.47 -18.37
C ARG A 158 4.34 -2.61 -17.40
N SER A 159 4.25 -2.32 -16.11
CA SER A 159 3.98 -3.34 -15.08
C SER A 159 2.55 -3.86 -15.15
N ILE A 160 1.56 -2.98 -15.32
CA ILE A 160 0.16 -3.33 -15.48
C ILE A 160 -0.04 -4.15 -16.76
N SER A 161 0.53 -3.69 -17.88
CA SER A 161 0.51 -4.46 -19.14
C SER A 161 1.10 -5.86 -18.98
N LYS A 162 2.17 -6.02 -18.22
CA LYS A 162 2.83 -7.31 -17.96
C LYS A 162 1.93 -8.29 -17.22
N VAL A 163 1.12 -7.81 -16.26
CA VAL A 163 0.33 -8.67 -15.38
C VAL A 163 -1.14 -8.78 -15.76
N ASN A 164 -1.66 -7.98 -16.70
CA ASN A 164 -3.09 -7.84 -17.00
C ASN A 164 -3.82 -9.15 -17.34
N LYS A 165 -3.11 -10.15 -17.88
CA LYS A 165 -3.65 -11.48 -18.21
C LYS A 165 -3.73 -12.41 -16.98
N TYR A 166 -3.16 -12.03 -15.84
CA TYR A 166 -3.02 -12.87 -14.65
C TYR A 166 -3.88 -12.35 -13.50
N LYS A 167 -5.07 -12.91 -13.32
CA LYS A 167 -6.06 -12.45 -12.31
C LYS A 167 -5.57 -12.47 -10.87
N ASN A 168 -4.55 -13.27 -10.57
CA ASN A 168 -3.99 -13.43 -9.23
C ASN A 168 -2.77 -12.55 -8.95
N ILE A 169 -2.28 -11.77 -9.93
CA ILE A 169 -1.15 -10.87 -9.73
C ILE A 169 -1.62 -9.43 -9.92
N GLU A 170 -1.46 -8.61 -8.91
CA GLU A 170 -1.95 -7.24 -8.89
C GLU A 170 -0.80 -6.25 -8.69
N ILE A 171 -0.84 -5.14 -9.44
CA ILE A 171 0.05 -4.00 -9.22
C ILE A 171 -0.58 -3.06 -8.20
N LEU A 172 0.21 -2.64 -7.21
CA LEU A 172 -0.18 -1.72 -6.18
C LEU A 172 0.65 -0.43 -6.26
N TRP A 173 -0.05 0.69 -6.35
CA TRP A 173 0.52 2.03 -6.22
C TRP A 173 0.74 2.32 -4.74
N ALA A 174 2.01 2.35 -4.31
CA ALA A 174 2.39 2.60 -2.93
C ALA A 174 3.04 3.98 -2.73
N SER A 175 3.12 4.40 -1.47
CA SER A 175 3.83 5.63 -1.11
C SER A 175 3.14 6.89 -1.67
N THR A 176 1.81 6.93 -1.64
CA THR A 176 1.02 8.09 -2.10
C THR A 176 1.37 9.37 -1.33
N ARG A 177 1.34 10.50 -2.01
CA ARG A 177 1.63 11.83 -1.45
C ARG A 177 0.41 12.72 -1.39
N GLU A 178 -0.52 12.55 -2.33
CA GLU A 178 -1.69 13.38 -2.52
C GLU A 178 -2.88 12.59 -3.06
N ALA A 179 -4.07 13.16 -2.95
CA ALA A 179 -5.30 12.51 -3.42
C ALA A 179 -5.32 12.31 -4.95
N TYR A 180 -4.62 13.15 -5.71
CA TYR A 180 -4.53 13.03 -7.16
C TYR A 180 -3.85 11.73 -7.62
N ASN A 181 -2.99 11.13 -6.78
CA ASN A 181 -2.41 9.82 -7.09
C ASN A 181 -3.47 8.72 -7.29
N PHE A 182 -4.66 8.85 -6.68
CA PHE A 182 -5.78 7.96 -6.97
C PHE A 182 -6.29 8.11 -8.40
N ILE A 183 -6.37 9.34 -8.91
CA ILE A 183 -6.79 9.60 -10.29
C ILE A 183 -5.77 9.02 -11.26
N GLN A 184 -4.47 9.25 -11.04
CA GLN A 184 -3.38 8.69 -11.86
C GLN A 184 -3.43 7.16 -11.87
N ALA A 185 -3.56 6.53 -10.70
CA ALA A 185 -3.68 5.08 -10.60
C ALA A 185 -4.91 4.55 -11.35
N LYS A 186 -6.05 5.24 -11.24
CA LYS A 186 -7.30 4.89 -11.94
C LYS A 186 -7.16 5.01 -13.46
N GLN A 187 -6.55 6.09 -13.96
CA GLN A 187 -6.33 6.32 -15.39
C GLN A 187 -5.46 5.21 -16.00
N LEU A 188 -4.47 4.71 -15.26
CA LEU A 188 -3.62 3.60 -15.67
C LEU A 188 -4.26 2.22 -15.48
N ASN A 189 -5.49 2.13 -14.95
CA ASN A 189 -6.10 0.86 -14.55
C ASN A 189 -5.24 0.06 -13.54
N CYS A 190 -4.52 0.75 -12.65
CA CYS A 190 -3.79 0.12 -11.57
C CYS A 190 -4.75 -0.64 -10.65
N ASN A 191 -4.41 -1.86 -10.28
CA ASN A 191 -5.31 -2.75 -9.53
C ASN A 191 -5.62 -2.20 -8.13
N ILE A 192 -4.60 -1.68 -7.43
CA ILE A 192 -4.69 -1.23 -6.04
C ILE A 192 -3.92 0.07 -5.88
N VAL A 193 -4.44 0.98 -5.06
CA VAL A 193 -3.69 2.11 -4.52
C VAL A 193 -3.75 2.08 -3.01
N THR A 194 -2.61 2.19 -2.32
CA THR A 194 -2.59 2.28 -0.87
C THR A 194 -2.28 3.70 -0.41
N MET A 195 -3.09 4.21 0.50
CA MET A 195 -3.09 5.61 0.90
C MET A 195 -3.25 5.77 2.42
N PRO A 196 -2.55 6.73 3.03
CA PRO A 196 -2.82 7.13 4.41
C PRO A 196 -4.28 7.58 4.60
N PRO A 197 -4.85 7.42 5.80
CA PRO A 197 -6.24 7.82 6.11
C PRO A 197 -6.58 9.25 5.70
N LYS A 198 -5.64 10.18 5.92
CA LYS A 198 -5.79 11.60 5.54
C LYS A 198 -6.08 11.76 4.04
N ILE A 199 -5.36 11.04 3.21
CA ILE A 199 -5.52 11.12 1.74
C ILE A 199 -6.84 10.46 1.32
N ILE A 200 -7.22 9.32 1.91
CA ILE A 200 -8.52 8.67 1.63
C ILE A 200 -9.68 9.63 1.94
N ASN A 201 -9.59 10.35 3.06
CA ASN A 201 -10.63 11.32 3.43
C ASN A 201 -10.72 12.50 2.43
N GLN A 202 -9.65 12.85 1.74
CA GLN A 202 -9.67 13.89 0.70
C GLN A 202 -10.43 13.46 -0.56
N ILE A 203 -10.43 12.16 -0.90
CA ILE A 203 -11.14 11.64 -2.08
C ILE A 203 -12.65 11.88 -1.97
N ILE A 204 -13.19 11.92 -0.77
CA ILE A 204 -14.63 12.16 -0.52
C ILE A 204 -15.06 13.55 -1.06
N PHE A 205 -14.12 14.49 -1.17
CA PHE A 205 -14.36 15.86 -1.65
C PHE A 205 -14.11 16.03 -3.14
N PHE A 206 -13.83 14.96 -3.89
CA PHE A 206 -13.69 15.05 -5.35
C PHE A 206 -14.99 15.49 -6.02
N GLY A 207 -14.86 16.19 -7.15
CA GLY A 207 -15.98 16.66 -7.95
C GLY A 207 -16.50 18.06 -7.59
N LYS A 208 -15.84 18.80 -6.70
CA LYS A 208 -16.15 20.21 -6.47
C LYS A 208 -15.85 21.04 -7.72
N SER A 209 -16.74 21.96 -8.06
CA SER A 209 -16.53 22.92 -9.15
C SER A 209 -15.45 23.95 -8.80
N SER A 210 -14.86 24.58 -9.82
CA SER A 210 -13.88 25.66 -9.62
C SER A 210 -14.44 26.81 -8.76
N ASN A 211 -15.72 27.17 -8.94
CA ASN A 211 -16.37 28.19 -8.14
C ASN A 211 -16.49 27.81 -6.66
N GLN A 212 -16.78 26.52 -6.36
CA GLN A 212 -16.81 26.01 -4.97
C GLN A 212 -15.41 26.06 -4.34
N LEU A 213 -14.38 25.67 -5.09
CA LEU A 213 -12.99 25.73 -4.61
C LEU A 213 -12.55 27.16 -4.33
N THR A 214 -12.86 28.11 -5.25
CA THR A 214 -12.57 29.54 -5.07
C THR A 214 -13.25 30.08 -3.81
N LEU A 215 -14.56 29.81 -3.64
CA LEU A 215 -15.33 30.30 -2.51
C LEU A 215 -14.81 29.74 -1.18
N GLU A 216 -14.49 28.45 -1.12
CA GLU A 216 -13.92 27.81 0.09
C GLU A 216 -12.56 28.40 0.45
N THR A 217 -11.70 28.67 -0.56
CA THR A 217 -10.39 29.30 -0.37
C THR A 217 -10.53 30.70 0.19
N VAL A 218 -11.37 31.54 -0.41
CA VAL A 218 -11.61 32.93 0.05
C VAL A 218 -12.19 32.94 1.48
N LYS A 219 -13.17 32.08 1.77
CA LYS A 219 -13.72 31.95 3.12
C LYS A 219 -12.65 31.51 4.12
N GLY A 220 -11.73 30.62 3.71
CA GLY A 220 -10.58 30.21 4.50
C GLY A 220 -9.68 31.40 4.85
N PHE A 221 -9.24 32.16 3.86
CA PHE A 221 -8.39 33.35 4.04
C PHE A 221 -9.05 34.39 4.97
N LEU A 222 -10.33 34.68 4.75
CA LEU A 222 -11.08 35.62 5.59
C LEU A 222 -11.14 35.16 7.07
N ARG A 223 -11.41 33.87 7.28
CA ARG A 223 -11.42 33.29 8.63
C ARG A 223 -10.07 33.40 9.33
N ASP A 224 -8.98 33.11 8.60
CA ASP A 224 -7.63 33.10 9.13
C ASP A 224 -7.13 34.55 9.39
N SER A 225 -7.47 35.53 8.52
CA SER A 225 -7.14 36.94 8.77
C SER A 225 -7.85 37.48 10.01
N LYS A 226 -9.13 37.11 10.21
CA LYS A 226 -9.89 37.51 11.41
C LYS A 226 -9.26 36.92 12.69
N LYS A 227 -8.81 35.66 12.65
CA LYS A 227 -8.13 35.03 13.79
C LYS A 227 -6.79 35.69 14.11
N SER A 228 -6.04 36.07 13.07
CA SER A 228 -4.72 36.69 13.21
C SER A 228 -4.78 38.14 13.68
N LYS A 229 -5.98 38.79 13.66
CA LYS A 229 -6.18 40.21 14.00
C LYS A 229 -5.26 41.14 13.21
N PHE A 230 -4.86 40.77 12.00
CA PHE A 230 -4.04 41.62 11.13
C PHE A 230 -4.75 42.94 10.84
N LYS A 231 -3.96 44.04 10.84
CA LYS A 231 -4.36 45.37 10.38
C LYS A 231 -3.42 45.78 9.25
N ILE A 232 -3.96 46.44 8.25
CA ILE A 232 -3.23 47.08 7.14
C ILE A 232 -3.08 48.54 7.44
#